data_860966db8efee64f152e278a599e4973
#
_entry.id   860966db8efee64f152e278a599e4973
#
_cell.length_a   1.000
_cell.length_b   1.000
_cell.length_c   1.000
_cell.angle_alpha   90.00
_cell.angle_beta   90.00
_cell.angle_gamma   90.00
#
_symmetry.space_group_name_H-M   'P 1'
#
loop_
_entity.id
_entity.type
_entity.pdbx_description
1 polymer ?
#
loop_
_entity_poly.entity_id
_entity_poly.type
_entity_poly.pdbx_seq_one_letter_code
_entity_poly.pdbx_strand_id
1 'polypeptide(L)'
;MDIEYYMKLQNAYGTKNKREKNLAKINKHADRHFEDTFDTQDVLVNNEPMQLMIIRDTDNNTYKKKIKSRHNDIIRLGDYVKWNNQIWIITLLDTDDKVWNRGYMYLCQLMIRWQNADGKIVERWGYSEDYTKYSMGEKGNSTITVGDYQYGLTIPVDEETKQLNRTNRFVIDYEGVYPPDTYRMTGKKGFLSDVRYVDKGGVMTVTLSYEQFNEVTDKLIELENGTKAWICNYKSPTTHALPPSEPDNPTTPVTITGGDTLRYGRAKTWTVTFSDSENQPNFTWNVKSDFKITQNITGNKIQLKCTDDKAIDCTFTLQVLDNESNILSETTIIIVG
;
A
#
# COMPACT_ATOMS: atom_id res chain seq x y z
N MET A 1 -46.63 27.33 -42.20
CA MET A 1 -45.77 27.26 -41.02
C MET A 1 -44.40 26.79 -41.51
N ASP A 2 -43.38 27.60 -41.33
CA ASP A 2 -42.09 27.47 -42.01
C ASP A 2 -41.28 26.26 -41.44
N ILE A 3 -41.00 25.29 -42.27
CA ILE A 3 -40.26 24.08 -41.91
C ILE A 3 -38.85 24.43 -41.36
N GLU A 4 -38.25 25.51 -41.90
CA GLU A 4 -36.94 25.99 -41.40
C GLU A 4 -37.04 26.49 -39.95
N TYR A 5 -38.16 27.12 -39.56
CA TYR A 5 -38.37 27.53 -38.19
C TYR A 5 -38.50 26.32 -37.23
N TYR A 6 -39.19 25.25 -37.65
CA TYR A 6 -39.26 24.01 -36.89
C TYR A 6 -37.90 23.28 -36.80
N MET A 7 -37.12 23.26 -37.86
CA MET A 7 -35.76 22.69 -37.83
C MET A 7 -34.82 23.51 -36.92
N LYS A 8 -34.90 24.83 -36.94
CA LYS A 8 -34.16 25.72 -36.01
C LYS A 8 -34.59 25.47 -34.54
N LEU A 9 -35.88 25.26 -34.28
CA LEU A 9 -36.37 24.91 -32.96
C LEU A 9 -35.95 23.51 -32.49
N GLN A 10 -35.87 22.54 -33.40
CA GLN A 10 -35.41 21.20 -33.10
C GLN A 10 -33.89 21.17 -32.84
N ASN A 11 -33.13 21.98 -33.59
CA ASN A 11 -31.69 22.08 -33.46
C ASN A 11 -31.23 23.09 -32.39
N ALA A 12 -32.18 23.73 -31.67
CA ALA A 12 -31.87 24.55 -30.53
C ALA A 12 -31.12 23.67 -29.49
N TYR A 13 -29.97 24.12 -29.03
CA TYR A 13 -29.01 23.39 -28.18
C TYR A 13 -28.10 22.38 -28.93
N GLY A 14 -28.00 22.41 -30.29
CA GLY A 14 -27.17 21.48 -31.06
C GLY A 14 -27.66 20.02 -31.01
N THR A 15 -28.91 19.79 -30.68
CA THR A 15 -29.49 18.45 -30.43
C THR A 15 -30.16 17.90 -31.67
N LYS A 16 -30.05 16.57 -31.93
CA LYS A 16 -30.57 15.90 -33.11
C LYS A 16 -32.03 15.46 -32.98
N ASN A 17 -32.54 15.34 -31.75
CA ASN A 17 -33.89 14.85 -31.49
C ASN A 17 -34.55 15.49 -30.24
N LYS A 18 -35.85 15.26 -30.06
CA LYS A 18 -36.62 15.82 -28.95
C LYS A 18 -36.13 15.37 -27.57
N ARG A 19 -35.65 14.12 -27.46
CA ARG A 19 -35.14 13.58 -26.20
C ARG A 19 -33.85 14.26 -25.78
N GLU A 20 -32.91 14.44 -26.71
CA GLU A 20 -31.66 15.18 -26.47
C GLU A 20 -31.92 16.64 -26.08
N LYS A 21 -32.87 17.28 -26.75
CA LYS A 21 -33.29 18.66 -26.44
C LYS A 21 -33.82 18.77 -25.03
N ASN A 22 -34.69 17.84 -24.61
CA ASN A 22 -35.21 17.84 -23.24
C ASN A 22 -34.10 17.59 -22.23
N LEU A 23 -33.20 16.64 -22.48
CA LEU A 23 -32.06 16.39 -21.61
C LEU A 23 -31.14 17.62 -21.48
N ALA A 24 -30.82 18.29 -22.59
CA ALA A 24 -30.01 19.50 -22.59
C ALA A 24 -30.68 20.65 -21.78
N LYS A 25 -32.02 20.77 -21.85
CA LYS A 25 -32.74 21.72 -21.01
C LYS A 25 -32.64 21.37 -19.54
N ILE A 26 -32.85 20.10 -19.18
CA ILE A 26 -32.78 19.63 -17.80
C ILE A 26 -31.38 19.88 -17.25
N ASN A 27 -30.32 19.51 -18.00
CA ASN A 27 -28.95 19.75 -17.58
C ASN A 27 -28.63 21.23 -17.38
N LYS A 28 -29.09 22.10 -18.29
CA LYS A 28 -28.93 23.55 -18.10
C LYS A 28 -29.63 24.07 -16.84
N HIS A 29 -30.82 23.55 -16.49
CA HIS A 29 -31.49 23.91 -15.24
C HIS A 29 -30.76 23.33 -14.03
N ALA A 30 -30.23 22.12 -14.15
CA ALA A 30 -29.43 21.49 -13.12
C ALA A 30 -28.15 22.30 -12.82
N ASP A 31 -27.43 22.71 -13.87
CA ASP A 31 -26.23 23.55 -13.74
C ASP A 31 -26.50 24.86 -13.03
N ARG A 32 -27.58 25.56 -13.43
CA ARG A 32 -28.01 26.78 -12.71
C ARG A 32 -28.35 26.53 -11.25
N HIS A 33 -29.12 25.48 -10.99
CA HIS A 33 -29.47 25.11 -9.61
C HIS A 33 -28.22 24.79 -8.80
N PHE A 34 -27.21 24.16 -9.42
CA PHE A 34 -25.93 23.87 -8.79
C PHE A 34 -25.16 25.15 -8.43
N GLU A 35 -25.18 26.14 -9.32
CA GLU A 35 -24.53 27.45 -9.11
C GLU A 35 -25.23 28.33 -8.08
N ASP A 36 -26.57 28.29 -8.04
CA ASP A 36 -27.39 29.18 -7.24
C ASP A 36 -27.68 28.66 -5.83
N THR A 37 -27.42 27.37 -5.54
CA THR A 37 -27.78 26.79 -4.24
C THR A 37 -26.70 26.99 -3.18
N PHE A 38 -27.14 27.24 -1.93
CA PHE A 38 -26.25 27.35 -0.77
C PHE A 38 -25.56 26.03 -0.40
N ASP A 39 -26.07 24.88 -0.86
CA ASP A 39 -25.54 23.57 -0.57
C ASP A 39 -24.28 23.26 -1.40
N THR A 40 -24.02 24.05 -2.45
CA THR A 40 -22.80 23.89 -3.26
C THR A 40 -21.60 24.47 -2.54
N GLN A 41 -20.60 23.62 -2.34
CA GLN A 41 -19.39 23.91 -1.58
C GLN A 41 -18.16 23.63 -2.43
N ASP A 42 -17.13 24.46 -2.28
CA ASP A 42 -15.80 24.20 -2.83
C ASP A 42 -15.08 23.19 -1.92
N VAL A 43 -14.63 22.12 -2.49
CA VAL A 43 -13.98 21.00 -1.80
C VAL A 43 -12.73 20.55 -2.55
N LEU A 44 -11.91 19.71 -1.90
CA LEU A 44 -10.84 18.98 -2.58
C LEU A 44 -11.22 17.50 -2.60
N VAL A 45 -11.36 16.93 -3.80
CA VAL A 45 -11.56 15.50 -4.00
C VAL A 45 -10.20 14.90 -4.40
N ASN A 46 -9.62 14.05 -3.57
CA ASN A 46 -8.25 13.53 -3.73
C ASN A 46 -7.21 14.62 -3.99
N ASN A 47 -7.32 15.76 -3.30
CA ASN A 47 -6.54 16.99 -3.44
C ASN A 47 -6.77 17.80 -4.73
N GLU A 48 -7.71 17.41 -5.59
CA GLU A 48 -8.11 18.18 -6.76
C GLU A 48 -9.33 19.06 -6.42
N PRO A 49 -9.32 20.37 -6.79
CA PRO A 49 -10.41 21.27 -6.51
C PRO A 49 -11.68 20.87 -7.29
N MET A 50 -12.79 20.78 -6.60
CA MET A 50 -14.08 20.42 -7.16
C MET A 50 -15.22 21.12 -6.40
N GLN A 51 -16.37 21.22 -7.02
CA GLN A 51 -17.61 21.67 -6.36
C GLN A 51 -18.55 20.50 -6.15
N LEU A 52 -19.05 20.36 -4.93
CA LEU A 52 -20.07 19.37 -4.57
C LEU A 52 -21.24 20.05 -3.86
N MET A 53 -22.46 19.64 -4.16
CA MET A 53 -23.58 19.90 -3.27
C MET A 53 -23.47 18.96 -2.08
N ILE A 54 -23.40 19.52 -0.88
CA ILE A 54 -23.31 18.77 0.37
C ILE A 54 -24.57 19.03 1.19
N ILE A 55 -25.42 18.01 1.28
CA ILE A 55 -26.74 18.11 1.86
C ILE A 55 -26.77 17.27 3.15
N ARG A 56 -27.39 17.82 4.19
CA ARG A 56 -27.61 17.09 5.44
C ARG A 56 -28.47 15.85 5.18
N ASP A 57 -28.07 14.71 5.77
CA ASP A 57 -28.92 13.53 5.73
C ASP A 57 -30.13 13.68 6.67
N THR A 58 -31.23 13.03 6.31
CA THR A 58 -32.49 13.07 7.05
C THR A 58 -32.43 12.31 8.36
N ASP A 59 -31.49 11.37 8.49
CA ASP A 59 -31.38 10.45 9.63
C ASP A 59 -30.71 11.06 10.87
N ASN A 60 -30.58 12.40 10.94
CA ASN A 60 -29.89 13.14 12.01
C ASN A 60 -28.44 12.71 12.27
N ASN A 61 -27.85 11.91 11.40
CA ASN A 61 -26.45 11.51 11.50
C ASN A 61 -25.54 12.64 11.00
N THR A 62 -24.84 13.29 11.92
CA THR A 62 -23.91 14.38 11.59
C THR A 62 -22.68 13.92 10.82
N TYR A 63 -22.30 12.63 10.98
CA TYR A 63 -21.15 12.02 10.34
C TYR A 63 -21.42 11.51 8.92
N LYS A 64 -22.66 11.66 8.43
CA LYS A 64 -23.10 11.25 7.11
C LYS A 64 -23.65 12.45 6.34
N LYS A 65 -23.27 12.61 5.09
CA LYS A 65 -23.74 13.64 4.19
C LYS A 65 -24.16 13.03 2.86
N LYS A 66 -25.25 13.56 2.30
CA LYS A 66 -25.60 13.32 0.90
C LYS A 66 -24.77 14.24 0.03
N ILE A 67 -24.25 13.72 -1.06
CA ILE A 67 -23.51 14.50 -2.04
C ILE A 67 -24.16 14.41 -3.42
N LYS A 68 -24.03 15.48 -4.18
CA LYS A 68 -24.33 15.51 -5.61
C LYS A 68 -23.21 16.24 -6.33
N SER A 69 -22.86 15.78 -7.51
CA SER A 69 -22.00 16.50 -8.44
C SER A 69 -22.66 16.61 -9.81
N ARG A 70 -22.09 17.42 -10.68
CA ARG A 70 -22.51 17.48 -12.06
C ARG A 70 -22.29 16.12 -12.73
N HIS A 71 -23.11 15.77 -13.70
CA HIS A 71 -23.01 14.50 -14.42
C HIS A 71 -21.62 14.24 -15.04
N ASN A 72 -20.95 15.32 -15.47
CA ASN A 72 -19.64 15.21 -16.10
C ASN A 72 -18.46 15.16 -15.12
N ASP A 73 -18.71 15.38 -13.83
CA ASP A 73 -17.66 15.33 -12.82
C ASP A 73 -17.25 13.88 -12.57
N ILE A 74 -15.96 13.67 -12.46
CA ILE A 74 -15.39 12.33 -12.21
C ILE A 74 -15.19 12.19 -10.70
N ILE A 75 -16.10 11.46 -10.08
CA ILE A 75 -16.00 11.05 -8.66
C ILE A 75 -16.12 9.52 -8.57
N ARG A 76 -15.48 8.91 -7.58
CA ARG A 76 -15.37 7.47 -7.43
C ARG A 76 -15.68 7.02 -6.01
N LEU A 77 -16.06 5.77 -5.86
CA LEU A 77 -16.15 5.14 -4.54
C LEU A 77 -14.75 5.08 -3.92
N GLY A 78 -14.66 5.47 -2.64
CA GLY A 78 -13.39 5.52 -1.92
C GLY A 78 -12.62 6.83 -2.07
N ASP A 79 -13.08 7.76 -2.93
CA ASP A 79 -12.45 9.07 -3.01
C ASP A 79 -12.57 9.80 -1.68
N TYR A 80 -11.50 10.49 -1.29
CA TYR A 80 -11.50 11.38 -0.15
C TYR A 80 -11.95 12.77 -0.53
N VAL A 81 -12.86 13.32 0.27
CA VAL A 81 -13.34 14.70 0.15
C VAL A 81 -12.84 15.48 1.36
N LYS A 82 -11.99 16.48 1.14
CA LYS A 82 -11.59 17.43 2.18
C LYS A 82 -12.55 18.63 2.16
N TRP A 83 -13.33 18.75 3.24
CA TRP A 83 -14.31 19.79 3.45
C TRP A 83 -14.32 20.24 4.91
N ASN A 84 -14.37 21.55 5.17
CA ASN A 84 -14.35 22.16 6.52
C ASN A 84 -13.20 21.62 7.41
N ASN A 85 -11.99 21.49 6.87
CA ASN A 85 -10.83 20.91 7.54
C ASN A 85 -11.01 19.46 8.03
N GLN A 86 -12.02 18.77 7.53
CA GLN A 86 -12.32 17.38 7.81
C GLN A 86 -12.12 16.53 6.56
N ILE A 87 -11.82 15.25 6.76
CA ILE A 87 -11.68 14.28 5.68
C ILE A 87 -12.90 13.38 5.69
N TRP A 88 -13.52 13.25 4.54
CA TRP A 88 -14.69 12.42 4.29
C TRP A 88 -14.36 11.38 3.24
N ILE A 89 -15.01 10.24 3.28
CA ILE A 89 -14.87 9.15 2.29
C ILE A 89 -16.19 8.91 1.59
N ILE A 90 -16.18 8.81 0.26
CA ILE A 90 -17.37 8.47 -0.53
C ILE A 90 -17.59 6.97 -0.45
N THR A 91 -18.70 6.54 0.15
CA THR A 91 -19.00 5.12 0.40
C THR A 91 -20.11 4.57 -0.47
N LEU A 92 -20.93 5.43 -1.04
CA LEU A 92 -21.98 5.06 -1.98
C LEU A 92 -22.05 6.10 -3.09
N LEU A 93 -22.14 5.62 -4.32
CA LEU A 93 -22.18 6.47 -5.51
C LEU A 93 -23.09 5.85 -6.57
N ASP A 94 -24.01 6.67 -7.08
CA ASP A 94 -24.85 6.40 -8.23
C ASP A 94 -24.51 7.42 -9.34
N THR A 95 -23.98 6.92 -10.43
CA THR A 95 -23.58 7.69 -11.62
C THR A 95 -24.44 7.39 -12.84
N ASP A 96 -25.51 6.61 -12.68
CA ASP A 96 -26.36 6.18 -13.80
C ASP A 96 -27.38 7.27 -14.20
N ASP A 97 -27.58 8.27 -13.35
CA ASP A 97 -28.39 9.45 -13.68
C ASP A 97 -27.64 10.34 -14.69
N LYS A 98 -28.34 10.78 -15.72
CA LYS A 98 -27.80 11.67 -16.76
C LYS A 98 -27.73 13.14 -16.38
N VAL A 99 -28.18 13.48 -15.20
CA VAL A 99 -28.26 14.85 -14.70
C VAL A 99 -27.31 15.08 -13.55
N TRP A 100 -27.25 14.11 -12.62
CA TRP A 100 -26.47 14.20 -11.39
C TRP A 100 -25.76 12.89 -11.09
N ASN A 101 -24.55 12.99 -10.60
CA ASN A 101 -23.98 11.92 -9.77
C ASN A 101 -24.50 12.13 -8.34
N ARG A 102 -24.91 11.06 -7.67
CA ARG A 102 -25.47 11.12 -6.31
C ARG A 102 -24.78 10.11 -5.43
N GLY A 103 -24.56 10.46 -4.19
CA GLY A 103 -23.91 9.56 -3.28
C GLY A 103 -24.01 9.96 -1.83
N TYR A 104 -23.29 9.21 -1.01
CA TYR A 104 -23.07 9.49 0.39
C TYR A 104 -21.58 9.50 0.71
N MET A 105 -21.20 10.42 1.58
CA MET A 105 -19.89 10.44 2.19
C MET A 105 -20.01 10.38 3.71
N TYR A 106 -19.03 9.78 4.34
CA TYR A 106 -18.91 9.64 5.78
C TYR A 106 -17.65 10.31 6.29
N LEU A 107 -17.76 10.93 7.49
CA LEU A 107 -16.62 11.54 8.15
C LEU A 107 -15.62 10.46 8.56
N CYS A 108 -14.37 10.59 8.14
CA CYS A 108 -13.29 9.74 8.60
C CYS A 108 -12.88 10.15 10.02
N GLN A 109 -12.97 9.21 10.96
CA GLN A 109 -12.57 9.44 12.35
C GLN A 109 -11.20 8.88 12.68
N LEU A 110 -10.75 7.88 11.93
CA LEU A 110 -9.57 7.11 12.22
C LEU A 110 -8.55 7.15 11.11
N MET A 111 -7.29 7.24 11.47
CA MET A 111 -6.19 7.02 10.53
C MET A 111 -5.47 5.73 10.92
N ILE A 112 -5.40 4.78 10.01
CA ILE A 112 -4.58 3.59 10.15
C ILE A 112 -3.26 3.76 9.42
N ARG A 113 -2.21 3.20 10.01
CA ARG A 113 -0.85 3.23 9.49
C ARG A 113 -0.24 1.85 9.54
N TRP A 114 0.47 1.48 8.49
CA TRP A 114 1.22 0.24 8.47
C TRP A 114 2.44 0.36 7.55
N GLN A 115 3.39 -0.53 7.75
CA GLN A 115 4.51 -0.67 6.83
C GLN A 115 4.16 -1.70 5.76
N ASN A 116 4.31 -1.34 4.49
CA ASN A 116 4.10 -2.27 3.39
C ASN A 116 5.32 -3.19 3.17
N ALA A 117 5.25 -4.09 2.18
CA ALA A 117 6.32 -5.04 1.87
C ALA A 117 7.64 -4.36 1.46
N ASP A 118 7.56 -3.17 0.88
CA ASP A 118 8.72 -2.37 0.43
C ASP A 118 9.33 -1.54 1.57
N GLY A 119 8.79 -1.66 2.78
CA GLY A 119 9.26 -0.90 3.95
C GLY A 119 8.70 0.52 4.06
N LYS A 120 7.85 0.95 3.12
CA LYS A 120 7.21 2.26 3.12
C LYS A 120 6.05 2.31 4.11
N ILE A 121 5.90 3.43 4.83
CA ILE A 121 4.75 3.66 5.69
C ILE A 121 3.57 4.15 4.84
N VAL A 122 2.47 3.45 4.94
CA VAL A 122 1.21 3.76 4.27
C VAL A 122 0.21 4.26 5.30
N GLU A 123 -0.48 5.35 4.97
CA GLU A 123 -1.51 5.97 5.80
C GLU A 123 -2.84 5.97 5.05
N ARG A 124 -3.93 5.57 5.73
CA ARG A 124 -5.28 5.68 5.17
C ARG A 124 -6.26 6.15 6.23
N TRP A 125 -7.06 7.13 5.86
CA TRP A 125 -8.20 7.53 6.66
C TRP A 125 -9.33 6.52 6.51
N GLY A 126 -10.04 6.27 7.59
CA GLY A 126 -11.17 5.37 7.59
C GLY A 126 -12.35 5.92 8.38
N TYR A 127 -13.53 5.48 7.96
CA TYR A 127 -14.77 5.68 8.65
C TYR A 127 -15.08 4.43 9.48
N SER A 128 -15.39 4.61 10.76
CA SER A 128 -15.76 3.52 11.66
C SER A 128 -17.24 3.56 11.99
N GLU A 129 -17.93 2.46 11.77
CA GLU A 129 -19.24 2.19 12.38
C GLU A 129 -19.05 1.34 13.65
N ASP A 130 -19.92 1.57 14.62
CA ASP A 130 -20.00 0.72 15.81
C ASP A 130 -20.50 -0.68 15.41
N TYR A 131 -19.56 -1.60 15.23
CA TYR A 131 -19.82 -2.94 14.68
C TYR A 131 -20.39 -3.91 15.72
N THR A 132 -20.29 -3.58 16.99
CA THR A 132 -20.75 -4.43 18.09
C THR A 132 -22.25 -4.67 18.05
N LYS A 133 -23.03 -3.75 17.52
CA LYS A 133 -24.49 -3.88 17.41
C LYS A 133 -24.99 -4.79 16.28
N TYR A 134 -24.17 -5.03 15.26
CA TYR A 134 -24.62 -5.70 14.02
C TYR A 134 -24.06 -7.09 13.80
N SER A 135 -22.97 -7.47 14.49
CA SER A 135 -22.30 -8.74 14.21
C SER A 135 -22.93 -9.95 14.94
N MET A 136 -23.72 -9.72 15.97
CA MET A 136 -24.34 -10.83 16.74
C MET A 136 -25.72 -11.26 16.27
N GLY A 137 -26.30 -10.65 15.25
CA GLY A 137 -27.59 -11.09 14.68
C GLY A 137 -28.80 -10.89 15.60
N GLU A 138 -28.65 -10.36 16.78
CA GLU A 138 -29.74 -10.11 17.72
C GLU A 138 -30.28 -8.69 17.58
N LYS A 139 -31.40 -8.58 16.89
CA LYS A 139 -32.25 -7.40 16.95
C LYS A 139 -32.95 -7.37 18.31
N GLY A 140 -32.48 -6.50 19.18
CA GLY A 140 -33.37 -6.00 20.22
C GLY A 140 -33.15 -6.44 21.67
N ASN A 141 -31.95 -6.79 22.14
CA ASN A 141 -31.70 -6.91 23.57
C ASN A 141 -30.51 -6.01 23.99
N SER A 142 -30.84 -4.97 24.73
CA SER A 142 -29.93 -3.92 25.21
C SER A 142 -29.02 -4.37 26.40
N THR A 143 -28.76 -5.65 26.61
CA THR A 143 -28.16 -6.11 27.84
C THR A 143 -26.91 -6.97 27.70
N ILE A 144 -26.33 -7.12 26.54
CA ILE A 144 -25.02 -7.77 26.42
C ILE A 144 -24.04 -6.78 25.84
N THR A 145 -23.51 -5.93 26.68
CA THR A 145 -22.25 -5.25 26.42
C THR A 145 -21.15 -6.26 26.70
N VAL A 146 -20.92 -7.17 25.78
CA VAL A 146 -19.67 -7.91 25.79
C VAL A 146 -18.64 -6.90 25.33
N GLY A 147 -17.66 -6.61 26.18
CA GLY A 147 -16.58 -5.67 25.92
C GLY A 147 -15.58 -6.18 24.89
N ASP A 148 -16.07 -6.64 23.76
CA ASP A 148 -15.25 -6.91 22.59
C ASP A 148 -15.04 -5.59 21.86
N TYR A 149 -13.91 -4.97 22.13
CA TYR A 149 -13.40 -3.81 21.40
C TYR A 149 -13.13 -4.22 19.93
N GLN A 150 -14.19 -4.28 19.14
CA GLN A 150 -14.12 -4.55 17.71
C GLN A 150 -14.51 -3.31 16.92
N TYR A 151 -13.68 -2.94 15.95
CA TYR A 151 -13.98 -1.89 15.01
C TYR A 151 -14.27 -2.47 13.63
N GLY A 152 -15.35 -1.97 12.99
CA GLY A 152 -15.51 -2.09 11.55
C GLY A 152 -15.01 -0.80 10.91
N LEU A 153 -13.91 -0.85 10.17
CA LEU A 153 -13.32 0.32 9.54
C LEU A 153 -13.49 0.24 8.03
N THR A 154 -14.16 1.22 7.44
CA THR A 154 -14.32 1.36 5.99
C THR A 154 -13.23 2.28 5.46
N ILE A 155 -12.45 1.76 4.53
CA ILE A 155 -11.30 2.42 3.87
C ILE A 155 -11.42 2.29 2.36
N PRO A 156 -10.73 3.13 1.56
CA PRO A 156 -10.70 2.98 0.11
C PRO A 156 -9.98 1.69 -0.32
N VAL A 157 -10.35 1.20 -1.49
CA VAL A 157 -9.68 0.08 -2.14
C VAL A 157 -8.64 0.62 -3.11
N ASP A 158 -7.38 0.37 -2.80
CA ASP A 158 -6.23 0.66 -3.67
C ASP A 158 -5.22 -0.50 -3.62
N GLU A 159 -4.11 -0.39 -4.34
CA GLU A 159 -3.13 -1.46 -4.43
C GLU A 159 -2.51 -1.81 -3.06
N GLU A 160 -2.34 -0.83 -2.18
CA GLU A 160 -1.81 -1.03 -0.83
C GLU A 160 -2.83 -1.69 0.10
N THR A 161 -4.07 -1.23 0.07
CA THR A 161 -5.13 -1.77 0.94
C THR A 161 -5.57 -3.17 0.53
N LYS A 162 -5.45 -3.54 -0.76
CA LYS A 162 -5.67 -4.92 -1.24
C LYS A 162 -4.72 -5.93 -0.59
N GLN A 163 -3.50 -5.52 -0.27
CA GLN A 163 -2.47 -6.38 0.35
C GLN A 163 -2.71 -6.64 1.83
N LEU A 164 -3.54 -5.83 2.50
CA LEU A 164 -3.86 -6.02 3.90
C LEU A 164 -4.44 -7.42 4.15
N ASN A 165 -4.00 -8.05 5.22
CA ASN A 165 -4.40 -9.40 5.62
C ASN A 165 -4.46 -9.53 7.16
N ARG A 166 -4.80 -10.72 7.65
CA ARG A 166 -4.99 -10.98 9.09
C ARG A 166 -3.73 -10.85 9.95
N THR A 167 -2.57 -10.67 9.35
CA THR A 167 -1.31 -10.43 10.09
C THR A 167 -1.06 -8.95 10.34
N ASN A 168 -1.80 -8.07 9.65
CA ASN A 168 -1.65 -6.63 9.84
C ASN A 168 -2.24 -6.20 11.19
N ARG A 169 -1.47 -5.37 11.87
CA ARG A 169 -1.81 -4.73 13.14
C ARG A 169 -1.71 -3.22 12.98
N PHE A 170 -2.54 -2.49 13.69
CA PHE A 170 -2.61 -1.04 13.63
C PHE A 170 -2.67 -0.47 15.03
N VAL A 171 -2.03 0.67 15.25
CA VAL A 171 -2.25 1.48 16.44
C VAL A 171 -3.42 2.41 16.17
N ILE A 172 -4.40 2.39 17.07
CA ILE A 172 -5.51 3.34 17.09
C ILE A 172 -5.42 4.06 18.43
N ASP A 173 -4.65 5.14 18.44
CA ASP A 173 -4.39 5.93 19.65
C ASP A 173 -5.13 7.25 19.56
N TYR A 174 -6.11 7.43 20.43
CA TYR A 174 -6.88 8.66 20.55
C TYR A 174 -6.39 9.58 21.65
N GLU A 175 -5.71 9.03 22.64
CA GLU A 175 -5.46 9.72 23.89
C GLU A 175 -3.98 10.01 24.12
N GLY A 176 -3.08 9.52 23.29
CA GLY A 176 -1.63 9.63 23.48
C GLY A 176 -1.13 8.93 24.74
N VAL A 177 -1.86 7.91 25.20
CA VAL A 177 -1.53 7.13 26.39
C VAL A 177 -0.54 6.03 26.03
N TYR A 178 0.41 5.76 26.92
CA TYR A 178 1.33 4.63 26.77
C TYR A 178 0.99 3.51 27.73
N PRO A 179 0.93 2.24 27.29
CA PRO A 179 1.03 1.78 25.91
C PRO A 179 -0.20 2.15 25.06
N PRO A 180 -0.04 2.46 23.77
CA PRO A 180 -1.17 2.79 22.90
C PRO A 180 -2.00 1.55 22.58
N ASP A 181 -3.29 1.75 22.32
CA ASP A 181 -4.19 0.68 21.90
C ASP A 181 -3.82 0.15 20.52
N THR A 182 -3.67 -1.16 20.42
CA THR A 182 -3.37 -1.86 19.17
C THR A 182 -4.48 -2.83 18.78
N TYR A 183 -4.66 -2.97 17.47
CA TYR A 183 -5.72 -3.80 16.91
C TYR A 183 -5.18 -4.64 15.77
N ARG A 184 -5.58 -5.91 15.76
CA ARG A 184 -5.29 -6.85 14.69
C ARG A 184 -6.47 -6.95 13.73
N MET A 185 -6.16 -7.02 12.45
CA MET A 185 -7.15 -7.29 11.43
C MET A 185 -7.63 -8.73 11.51
N THR A 186 -8.94 -8.93 11.68
CA THR A 186 -9.57 -10.26 11.76
C THR A 186 -10.22 -10.69 10.45
N GLY A 187 -10.61 -9.72 9.62
CA GLY A 187 -11.22 -10.02 8.33
C GLY A 187 -11.37 -8.82 7.42
N LYS A 188 -11.65 -9.10 6.15
CA LYS A 188 -12.10 -8.13 5.14
C LYS A 188 -13.52 -8.51 4.78
N LYS A 189 -14.43 -7.54 4.77
CA LYS A 189 -15.78 -7.75 4.28
C LYS A 189 -15.97 -6.97 2.99
N GLY A 190 -16.18 -7.71 1.92
CA GLY A 190 -16.69 -7.27 0.64
C GLY A 190 -15.95 -6.10 -0.02
N PHE A 191 -15.47 -6.33 -1.22
CA PHE A 191 -15.16 -5.25 -2.12
C PHE A 191 -16.48 -4.71 -2.67
N LEU A 192 -16.83 -3.47 -2.33
CA LEU A 192 -17.91 -2.75 -3.00
C LEU A 192 -17.39 -2.07 -4.28
N SER A 193 -16.37 -2.62 -4.93
CA SER A 193 -16.14 -2.32 -6.32
C SER A 193 -17.14 -3.13 -7.11
N ASP A 194 -18.03 -2.49 -7.84
CA ASP A 194 -18.78 -3.16 -8.88
C ASP A 194 -17.73 -3.75 -9.84
N VAL A 195 -17.63 -5.07 -9.87
CA VAL A 195 -16.67 -5.82 -10.73
C VAL A 195 -16.78 -5.40 -12.20
N ARG A 196 -17.91 -4.81 -12.58
CA ARG A 196 -18.17 -4.26 -13.92
C ARG A 196 -17.51 -2.90 -14.18
N TYR A 197 -17.00 -2.25 -13.15
CA TYR A 197 -16.46 -0.88 -13.20
C TYR A 197 -15.16 -0.76 -12.44
N VAL A 198 -14.14 -1.48 -12.89
CA VAL A 198 -12.78 -1.48 -12.30
C VAL A 198 -12.22 -0.07 -12.11
N ASP A 199 -12.66 0.87 -12.95
CA ASP A 199 -12.22 2.27 -12.90
C ASP A 199 -13.02 3.17 -11.95
N LYS A 200 -14.07 2.66 -11.30
CA LYS A 200 -14.96 3.46 -10.44
C LYS A 200 -14.53 3.52 -8.97
N GLY A 201 -13.35 2.99 -8.65
CA GLY A 201 -12.87 2.92 -7.28
C GLY A 201 -13.62 1.86 -6.45
N GLY A 202 -13.46 1.90 -5.15
CA GLY A 202 -14.13 0.98 -4.24
C GLY A 202 -13.83 1.29 -2.79
N VAL A 203 -14.65 0.74 -1.90
CA VAL A 203 -14.43 0.76 -0.47
C VAL A 203 -14.44 -0.66 0.06
N MET A 204 -13.64 -0.91 1.09
CA MET A 204 -13.67 -2.17 1.83
C MET A 204 -13.87 -1.90 3.31
N THR A 205 -14.60 -2.78 3.98
CA THR A 205 -14.68 -2.80 5.42
C THR A 205 -13.75 -3.86 5.97
N VAL A 206 -12.82 -3.45 6.81
CA VAL A 206 -11.95 -4.34 7.58
C VAL A 206 -12.45 -4.44 9.01
N THR A 207 -12.42 -5.64 9.57
CA THR A 207 -12.75 -5.85 10.99
C THR A 207 -11.47 -5.94 11.80
N LEU A 208 -11.44 -5.17 12.88
CA LEU A 208 -10.30 -5.04 13.77
C LEU A 208 -10.71 -5.52 15.16
N SER A 209 -9.87 -6.30 15.83
CA SER A 209 -10.05 -6.75 17.21
C SER A 209 -8.85 -6.32 18.04
N TYR A 210 -9.10 -5.93 19.28
CA TYR A 210 -8.04 -5.54 20.21
C TYR A 210 -6.96 -6.62 20.32
N GLU A 211 -5.72 -6.21 20.32
CA GLU A 211 -4.55 -7.04 20.55
C GLU A 211 -3.53 -6.27 21.38
N GLN A 212 -2.87 -6.95 22.28
CA GLN A 212 -1.94 -6.31 23.18
C GLN A 212 -0.76 -5.67 22.43
N PHE A 213 -0.37 -4.49 22.88
CA PHE A 213 0.82 -3.78 22.40
C PHE A 213 2.09 -4.60 22.63
N ASN A 214 2.98 -4.60 21.65
CA ASN A 214 4.25 -5.32 21.70
C ASN A 214 5.43 -4.36 21.61
N GLU A 215 6.08 -4.08 22.73
CA GLU A 215 7.21 -3.15 22.83
C GLU A 215 8.41 -3.53 21.93
N VAL A 216 8.52 -4.81 21.57
CA VAL A 216 9.64 -5.27 20.73
C VAL A 216 9.43 -4.92 19.26
N THR A 217 8.20 -5.09 18.77
CA THR A 217 7.87 -4.95 17.34
C THR A 217 7.18 -3.64 16.99
N ASP A 218 6.49 -3.03 17.94
CA ASP A 218 5.72 -1.81 17.72
C ASP A 218 6.59 -0.60 18.10
N LYS A 219 6.84 0.31 17.16
CA LYS A 219 7.80 1.40 17.32
C LYS A 219 7.17 2.75 17.04
N LEU A 220 7.59 3.74 17.84
CA LEU A 220 7.34 5.15 17.56
C LEU A 220 8.40 5.63 16.57
N ILE A 221 7.98 5.97 15.38
CA ILE A 221 8.88 6.47 14.32
C ILE A 221 8.54 7.89 13.94
N GLU A 222 9.50 8.61 13.40
CA GLU A 222 9.30 9.91 12.78
C GLU A 222 9.00 9.73 11.29
N LEU A 223 7.87 10.27 10.86
CA LEU A 223 7.43 10.24 9.46
C LEU A 223 8.16 11.33 8.66
N GLU A 224 8.14 11.23 7.33
CA GLU A 224 8.77 12.20 6.42
C GLU A 224 8.31 13.66 6.65
N ASN A 225 7.10 13.85 7.17
CA ASN A 225 6.53 15.16 7.52
C ASN A 225 6.95 15.67 8.91
N GLY A 226 7.84 14.97 9.61
CA GLY A 226 8.31 15.29 10.97
C GLY A 226 7.31 14.89 12.09
N THR A 227 6.17 14.29 11.75
CA THR A 227 5.20 13.83 12.75
C THR A 227 5.63 12.47 13.30
N LYS A 228 5.54 12.27 14.61
CA LYS A 228 5.79 10.96 15.23
C LYS A 228 4.52 10.10 15.18
N ALA A 229 4.66 8.85 14.81
CA ALA A 229 3.57 7.89 14.74
C ALA A 229 4.00 6.50 15.20
N TRP A 230 3.10 5.80 15.88
CA TRP A 230 3.29 4.39 16.22
C TRP A 230 2.98 3.51 15.02
N ILE A 231 3.87 2.56 14.75
CA ILE A 231 3.72 1.56 13.68
C ILE A 231 3.89 0.18 14.28
N CYS A 232 2.87 -0.65 14.12
CA CYS A 232 2.93 -2.06 14.52
C CYS A 232 3.82 -2.87 13.59
N ASN A 233 4.53 -3.86 14.17
CA ASN A 233 5.41 -4.77 13.43
C ASN A 233 6.43 -4.04 12.55
N TYR A 234 6.94 -2.90 13.03
CA TYR A 234 7.89 -2.08 12.30
C TYR A 234 9.20 -2.83 12.09
N LYS A 235 9.60 -2.93 10.85
CA LYS A 235 10.93 -3.37 10.46
C LYS A 235 11.70 -2.10 10.08
N SER A 236 12.73 -1.79 10.86
CA SER A 236 13.65 -0.73 10.42
C SER A 236 13.98 -0.99 8.97
N PRO A 237 13.91 0.01 8.09
CA PRO A 237 14.48 -0.17 6.78
C PRO A 237 15.86 -0.74 7.07
N THR A 238 16.11 -1.98 6.65
CA THR A 238 17.46 -2.44 6.53
C THR A 238 18.06 -1.33 5.72
N THR A 239 18.85 -0.50 6.36
CA THR A 239 19.77 0.30 5.62
C THR A 239 20.48 -0.76 4.80
N HIS A 240 20.08 -0.92 3.52
CA HIS A 240 21.11 -1.18 2.57
C HIS A 240 22.04 -0.01 2.87
N ALA A 241 22.99 -0.24 3.74
CA ALA A 241 24.11 0.65 3.83
C ALA A 241 24.38 0.92 2.36
N LEU A 242 24.07 2.13 1.93
CA LEU A 242 24.68 2.66 0.73
C LEU A 242 26.08 2.10 0.85
N PRO A 243 26.55 1.27 -0.10
CA PRO A 243 27.86 0.68 0.01
C PRO A 243 28.71 1.82 0.51
N PRO A 244 29.37 1.68 1.70
CA PRO A 244 29.95 2.82 2.38
C PRO A 244 30.67 3.58 1.30
N SER A 245 30.37 4.87 1.15
CA SER A 245 31.04 5.73 0.18
C SER A 245 32.49 5.36 0.34
N GLU A 246 33.01 4.67 -0.66
CA GLU A 246 34.35 4.11 -0.63
C GLU A 246 35.24 5.19 -0.02
N PRO A 247 35.97 4.92 1.07
CA PRO A 247 37.12 5.71 1.31
C PRO A 247 37.93 5.58 0.01
N ASP A 248 38.31 6.68 -0.61
CA ASP A 248 39.19 6.78 -1.77
C ASP A 248 40.49 6.00 -1.50
N ASN A 249 40.38 4.70 -1.59
CA ASN A 249 41.48 3.77 -1.63
C ASN A 249 41.34 3.01 -2.94
N PRO A 250 42.27 3.07 -3.86
CA PRO A 250 42.20 2.39 -5.15
C PRO A 250 42.08 0.91 -4.89
N THR A 251 40.88 0.38 -4.82
CA THR A 251 40.60 -1.03 -4.66
C THR A 251 40.95 -1.68 -5.98
N THR A 252 42.08 -2.35 -6.03
CA THR A 252 42.48 -3.19 -7.13
C THR A 252 41.37 -4.21 -7.39
N PRO A 253 40.66 -4.20 -8.54
CA PRO A 253 39.57 -5.13 -8.78
C PRO A 253 40.05 -6.57 -8.69
N VAL A 254 39.46 -7.34 -7.77
CA VAL A 254 39.74 -8.74 -7.51
C VAL A 254 38.65 -9.58 -8.16
N THR A 255 39.07 -10.54 -8.99
CA THR A 255 38.12 -11.42 -9.70
C THR A 255 38.36 -12.88 -9.37
N ILE A 256 37.31 -13.64 -9.03
CA ILE A 256 37.33 -15.09 -8.86
C ILE A 256 36.93 -15.71 -10.19
N THR A 257 37.83 -16.52 -10.75
CA THR A 257 37.60 -17.30 -11.98
C THR A 257 37.50 -18.77 -11.66
N GLY A 258 36.57 -19.52 -12.28
CA GLY A 258 36.35 -20.94 -12.04
C GLY A 258 34.92 -21.40 -12.35
N GLY A 259 34.02 -20.44 -12.64
CA GLY A 259 32.63 -20.71 -12.95
C GLY A 259 31.76 -20.95 -11.69
N ASP A 260 30.49 -21.10 -11.89
CA ASP A 260 29.40 -21.09 -10.91
C ASP A 260 28.89 -22.49 -10.51
N THR A 261 29.54 -23.57 -10.96
CA THR A 261 29.11 -24.94 -10.68
C THR A 261 30.23 -25.80 -10.15
N LEU A 262 29.91 -26.65 -9.17
CA LEU A 262 30.79 -27.72 -8.66
C LEU A 262 30.09 -29.08 -8.83
N ARG A 263 30.67 -29.99 -9.58
CA ARG A 263 30.09 -31.32 -9.76
C ARG A 263 30.35 -32.22 -8.55
N TYR A 264 29.28 -32.87 -8.05
CA TYR A 264 29.33 -33.82 -6.95
C TYR A 264 30.44 -34.86 -7.16
N GLY A 265 31.20 -35.15 -6.11
CA GLY A 265 32.28 -36.11 -6.12
C GLY A 265 33.54 -35.73 -6.93
N ARG A 266 33.51 -34.63 -7.69
CA ARG A 266 34.67 -34.15 -8.45
C ARG A 266 35.27 -32.90 -7.81
N ALA A 267 36.59 -32.79 -7.89
CA ALA A 267 37.30 -31.60 -7.46
C ALA A 267 37.35 -30.57 -8.61
N LYS A 268 37.16 -29.31 -8.27
CA LYS A 268 37.28 -28.19 -9.21
C LYS A 268 38.05 -27.04 -8.56
N THR A 269 38.82 -26.32 -9.38
CA THR A 269 39.71 -25.25 -8.91
C THR A 269 39.18 -23.89 -9.32
N TRP A 270 39.19 -22.95 -8.39
CA TRP A 270 38.94 -21.52 -8.60
C TRP A 270 40.27 -20.78 -8.40
N THR A 271 40.43 -19.68 -9.12
CA THR A 271 41.64 -18.85 -9.08
C THR A 271 41.24 -17.41 -8.83
N VAL A 272 41.92 -16.74 -7.91
CA VAL A 272 41.79 -15.30 -7.73
C VAL A 272 42.81 -14.58 -8.60
N THR A 273 42.38 -13.54 -9.29
CA THR A 273 43.21 -12.65 -10.09
C THR A 273 43.05 -11.22 -9.62
N PHE A 274 44.18 -10.53 -9.50
CA PHE A 274 44.24 -9.11 -9.12
C PHE A 274 44.61 -8.29 -10.38
N SER A 275 43.96 -7.18 -10.59
CA SER A 275 44.22 -6.34 -11.78
C SER A 275 45.62 -5.70 -11.74
N ASP A 276 46.20 -5.54 -10.55
CA ASP A 276 47.58 -5.07 -10.38
C ASP A 276 48.43 -6.22 -9.86
N SER A 277 49.34 -6.69 -10.69
CA SER A 277 50.23 -7.82 -10.37
C SER A 277 51.40 -7.44 -9.48
N GLU A 278 51.70 -6.13 -9.31
CA GLU A 278 52.85 -5.67 -8.50
C GLU A 278 52.48 -5.41 -7.04
N ASN A 279 51.21 -5.11 -6.74
CA ASN A 279 50.69 -4.85 -5.39
C ASN A 279 49.57 -5.81 -5.00
N GLN A 280 49.88 -7.11 -4.86
CA GLN A 280 48.89 -8.06 -4.39
C GLN A 280 48.68 -7.95 -2.88
N PRO A 281 47.49 -7.63 -2.42
CA PRO A 281 47.18 -7.61 -0.99
C PRO A 281 47.26 -9.06 -0.45
N ASN A 282 47.66 -9.21 0.79
CA ASN A 282 47.51 -10.50 1.46
C ASN A 282 46.02 -10.82 1.58
N PHE A 283 45.62 -12.00 1.18
CA PHE A 283 44.24 -12.43 1.18
C PHE A 283 44.07 -13.83 1.76
N THR A 284 42.85 -14.17 2.15
CA THR A 284 42.44 -15.49 2.61
C THR A 284 41.17 -15.95 1.89
N TRP A 285 41.11 -17.25 1.60
CA TRP A 285 39.90 -17.85 1.09
C TRP A 285 38.92 -18.19 2.21
N ASN A 286 37.65 -17.94 2.03
CA ASN A 286 36.58 -18.30 2.93
C ASN A 286 35.47 -19.01 2.17
N VAL A 287 35.00 -20.16 2.67
CA VAL A 287 33.92 -20.95 2.09
C VAL A 287 32.74 -20.96 3.07
N LYS A 288 31.65 -20.27 2.73
CA LYS A 288 30.40 -20.29 3.49
C LYS A 288 29.49 -21.37 2.94
N SER A 289 29.30 -22.47 3.68
CA SER A 289 28.35 -23.52 3.31
C SER A 289 27.75 -24.18 4.54
N ASP A 290 26.51 -24.67 4.41
CA ASP A 290 25.78 -25.42 5.42
C ASP A 290 26.12 -26.92 5.40
N PHE A 291 26.99 -27.34 4.47
CA PHE A 291 27.42 -28.71 4.28
C PHE A 291 28.96 -28.80 4.13
N LYS A 292 29.49 -30.00 4.28
CA LYS A 292 30.94 -30.22 4.31
C LYS A 292 31.55 -30.15 2.92
N ILE A 293 32.43 -29.17 2.69
CA ILE A 293 33.27 -29.05 1.50
C ILE A 293 34.74 -29.25 1.89
N THR A 294 35.38 -30.15 1.21
CA THR A 294 36.84 -30.33 1.34
C THR A 294 37.52 -29.26 0.51
N GLN A 295 38.50 -28.56 1.11
CA GLN A 295 39.22 -27.47 0.47
C GLN A 295 40.72 -27.72 0.52
N ASN A 296 41.42 -27.40 -0.56
CA ASN A 296 42.88 -27.40 -0.65
C ASN A 296 43.34 -26.10 -1.30
N ILE A 297 44.09 -25.28 -0.57
CA ILE A 297 44.51 -23.94 -0.96
C ILE A 297 45.99 -23.99 -1.36
N THR A 298 46.32 -23.46 -2.53
CA THR A 298 47.68 -23.34 -3.04
C THR A 298 47.88 -21.98 -3.67
N GLY A 299 48.45 -21.04 -2.92
CA GLY A 299 48.63 -19.65 -3.35
C GLY A 299 47.32 -18.99 -3.73
N ASN A 300 47.19 -18.49 -4.96
CA ASN A 300 46.01 -17.84 -5.48
C ASN A 300 44.92 -18.80 -6.00
N LYS A 301 45.04 -20.11 -5.71
CA LYS A 301 44.10 -21.14 -6.14
C LYS A 301 43.50 -21.86 -4.95
N ILE A 302 42.20 -22.13 -5.04
CA ILE A 302 41.48 -23.00 -4.11
C ILE A 302 40.83 -24.13 -4.89
N GLN A 303 41.07 -25.36 -4.46
CA GLN A 303 40.41 -26.54 -5.01
C GLN A 303 39.34 -27.01 -4.02
N LEU A 304 38.12 -27.14 -4.48
CA LEU A 304 36.96 -27.55 -3.68
C LEU A 304 36.44 -28.90 -4.18
N LYS A 305 35.98 -29.75 -3.23
CA LYS A 305 35.31 -31.01 -3.52
C LYS A 305 34.18 -31.21 -2.52
N CYS A 306 32.97 -31.47 -3.02
CA CYS A 306 31.84 -31.90 -2.21
C CYS A 306 31.57 -33.38 -2.39
N THR A 307 31.44 -34.11 -1.28
CA THR A 307 31.14 -35.55 -1.23
C THR A 307 29.87 -35.84 -0.43
N ASP A 308 29.13 -34.82 -0.05
CA ASP A 308 27.83 -34.93 0.61
C ASP A 308 26.74 -34.98 -0.46
N ASP A 309 26.03 -36.08 -0.58
CA ASP A 309 24.98 -36.30 -1.56
C ASP A 309 23.74 -35.41 -1.32
N LYS A 310 23.52 -34.97 -0.07
CA LYS A 310 22.46 -34.05 0.31
C LYS A 310 22.72 -32.61 -0.15
N ALA A 311 23.93 -32.33 -0.58
CA ALA A 311 24.30 -31.00 -1.06
C ALA A 311 24.01 -30.79 -2.56
N ILE A 312 23.53 -31.80 -3.29
CA ILE A 312 23.15 -31.67 -4.69
C ILE A 312 21.98 -30.65 -4.80
N ASP A 313 22.07 -29.75 -5.76
CA ASP A 313 21.18 -28.59 -5.99
C ASP A 313 21.20 -27.52 -4.89
N CYS A 314 22.09 -27.63 -3.91
CA CYS A 314 22.37 -26.58 -2.94
C CYS A 314 23.45 -25.62 -3.43
N THR A 315 23.45 -24.42 -2.87
CA THR A 315 24.42 -23.36 -3.17
C THR A 315 25.33 -23.10 -1.97
N PHE A 316 26.56 -22.67 -2.24
CA PHE A 316 27.47 -22.13 -1.25
C PHE A 316 28.19 -20.90 -1.81
N THR A 317 28.74 -20.06 -0.93
CA THR A 317 29.46 -18.85 -1.33
C THR A 317 30.97 -19.03 -1.09
N LEU A 318 31.76 -18.75 -2.12
CA LEU A 318 33.21 -18.67 -2.07
C LEU A 318 33.60 -17.18 -2.01
N GLN A 319 34.38 -16.82 -0.98
CA GLN A 319 34.78 -15.43 -0.74
C GLN A 319 36.31 -15.33 -0.68
N VAL A 320 36.83 -14.20 -1.09
CA VAL A 320 38.21 -13.75 -0.87
C VAL A 320 38.17 -12.58 0.10
N LEU A 321 38.86 -12.71 1.22
CA LEU A 321 38.89 -11.73 2.28
C LEU A 321 40.31 -11.11 2.38
N ASP A 322 40.36 -9.83 2.77
CA ASP A 322 41.61 -9.20 3.15
C ASP A 322 42.06 -9.56 4.58
N ASN A 323 43.16 -8.99 5.06
CA ASN A 323 43.66 -9.22 6.42
C ASN A 323 42.75 -8.69 7.53
N GLU A 324 41.84 -7.78 7.19
CA GLU A 324 40.87 -7.19 8.12
C GLU A 324 39.51 -7.90 8.06
N SER A 325 39.41 -8.99 7.29
CA SER A 325 38.19 -9.79 7.04
C SER A 325 37.13 -9.06 6.19
N ASN A 326 37.50 -8.04 5.44
CA ASN A 326 36.60 -7.44 4.45
C ASN A 326 36.55 -8.28 3.19
N ILE A 327 35.40 -8.36 2.53
CA ILE A 327 35.21 -9.14 1.32
C ILE A 327 35.78 -8.36 0.13
N LEU A 328 36.85 -8.92 -0.49
CA LEU A 328 37.45 -8.40 -1.71
C LEU A 328 36.67 -8.84 -2.98
N SER A 329 36.17 -10.07 -2.96
CA SER A 329 35.35 -10.65 -4.05
C SER A 329 34.59 -11.85 -3.55
N GLU A 330 33.43 -12.12 -4.12
CA GLU A 330 32.62 -13.31 -3.80
C GLU A 330 31.94 -13.89 -5.04
N THR A 331 31.68 -15.18 -5.01
CA THR A 331 30.94 -15.90 -6.04
C THR A 331 30.08 -17.00 -5.43
N THR A 332 28.83 -17.12 -5.92
CA THR A 332 27.93 -18.20 -5.51
C THR A 332 28.07 -19.39 -6.45
N ILE A 333 28.23 -20.59 -5.88
CA ILE A 333 28.47 -21.83 -6.60
C ILE A 333 27.36 -22.81 -6.27
N ILE A 334 26.78 -23.43 -7.31
CA ILE A 334 25.78 -24.50 -7.18
C ILE A 334 26.45 -25.88 -7.32
N ILE A 335 26.01 -26.84 -6.49
CA ILE A 335 26.47 -28.24 -6.61
C ILE A 335 25.52 -28.97 -7.56
N VAL A 336 26.09 -29.54 -8.61
CA VAL A 336 25.36 -30.30 -9.63
C VAL A 336 25.73 -31.78 -9.56
N GLY A 337 24.73 -32.65 -9.82
CA GLY A 337 24.91 -34.10 -9.77
C GLY A 337 25.76 -34.71 -10.90
#